data_9e43ac0f95244e48432fc2d5d7fadbc4
#
_entry.id   9e43ac0f95244e48432fc2d5d7fadbc4
#
_cell.length_a   1.000
_cell.length_b   1.000
_cell.length_c   1.000
_cell.angle_alpha   90.00
_cell.angle_beta   90.00
_cell.angle_gamma   90.00
#
_symmetry.space_group_name_H-M   'P 1'
#
loop_
_entity.id
_entity.type
_entity.pdbx_description
1 polymer ?
#
loop_
_entity_poly.entity_id
_entity_poly.type
_entity_poly.pdbx_seq_one_letter_code
_entity_poly.pdbx_strand_id
1 'polypeptide(L)'
;MRKLILIRAVSGAGKSTFAKTFAPDSCICCADDYFTDEQGNYYFDASKLGQAHKACQEKYLSLIDSSSTDTIVVANTSTKESDYKFYLDEAEKRGIMVFSLVLENRHEGKNIHNVPEHVLEHQEQNIKRKSSKSCQMLSYSV
;
A
#
# COMPACT_ATOMS: atom_id res chain seq x y z
N MET A 1 -18.48 -1.60 10.93
CA MET A 1 -18.40 -1.32 9.47
C MET A 1 -17.03 -1.76 8.94
N ARG A 2 -17.03 -2.61 7.96
CA ARG A 2 -15.79 -3.13 7.37
C ARG A 2 -15.20 -2.10 6.42
N LYS A 3 -13.88 -1.94 6.45
CA LYS A 3 -13.16 -0.97 5.62
C LYS A 3 -11.79 -1.46 5.19
N LEU A 4 -11.40 -1.03 4.00
CA LEU A 4 -10.05 -1.13 3.48
C LEU A 4 -9.39 0.24 3.58
N ILE A 5 -8.21 0.29 4.17
CA ILE A 5 -7.34 1.47 4.15
C ILE A 5 -6.18 1.17 3.22
N LEU A 6 -6.16 1.81 2.05
CA LEU A 6 -5.09 1.70 1.08
C LEU A 6 -4.11 2.85 1.28
N ILE A 7 -2.91 2.54 1.75
CA ILE A 7 -1.85 3.52 1.97
C ILE A 7 -0.90 3.49 0.77
N ARG A 8 -0.73 4.63 0.13
CA ARG A 8 0.14 4.81 -1.02
C ARG A 8 1.22 5.83 -0.68
N ALA A 9 2.47 5.49 -0.93
CA ALA A 9 3.59 6.39 -0.68
C ALA A 9 4.86 5.87 -1.33
N VAL A 10 5.85 6.74 -1.48
CA VAL A 10 7.20 6.33 -1.86
C VAL A 10 7.84 5.50 -0.75
N SER A 11 8.88 4.73 -1.08
CA SER A 11 9.65 3.98 -0.10
C SER A 11 10.28 4.95 0.93
N GLY A 12 10.21 4.60 2.21
CA GLY A 12 10.76 5.41 3.29
C GLY A 12 9.83 6.51 3.81
N ALA A 13 8.63 6.67 3.27
CA ALA A 13 7.67 7.69 3.72
C ALA A 13 6.94 7.36 5.03
N GLY A 14 7.23 6.22 5.66
CA GLY A 14 6.63 5.83 6.94
C GLY A 14 5.35 5.02 6.83
N LYS A 15 5.12 4.32 5.70
CA LYS A 15 3.91 3.49 5.48
C LYS A 15 3.65 2.49 6.59
N SER A 16 4.67 1.72 6.96
CA SER A 16 4.53 0.66 7.97
C SER A 16 4.18 1.22 9.34
N THR A 17 4.82 2.32 9.74
CA THR A 17 4.54 3.00 11.00
C THR A 17 3.11 3.56 11.01
N PHE A 18 2.70 4.19 9.92
CA PHE A 18 1.37 4.76 9.80
C PHE A 18 0.28 3.68 9.77
N ALA A 19 0.53 2.58 9.07
CA ALA A 19 -0.39 1.43 8.99
C ALA A 19 -0.73 0.88 10.38
N LYS A 20 0.23 0.80 11.27
CA LYS A 20 0.05 0.30 12.65
C LYS A 20 -0.86 1.16 13.51
N THR A 21 -1.12 2.41 13.12
CA THR A 21 -2.10 3.26 13.81
C THR A 21 -3.54 2.84 13.54
N PHE A 22 -3.78 2.09 12.47
CA PHE A 22 -5.13 1.66 12.06
C PHE A 22 -5.46 0.23 12.45
N ALA A 23 -4.47 -0.66 12.45
CA ALA A 23 -4.71 -2.09 12.65
C ALA A 23 -3.45 -2.81 13.16
N PRO A 24 -3.61 -3.99 13.78
CA PRO A 24 -2.48 -4.83 14.15
C PRO A 24 -1.80 -5.44 12.91
N ASP A 25 -0.57 -5.90 13.05
CA ASP A 25 0.22 -6.48 11.95
C ASP A 25 -0.49 -7.62 11.22
N SER A 26 -1.30 -8.40 11.92
CA SER A 26 -2.08 -9.49 11.34
C SER A 26 -3.09 -9.01 10.29
N CYS A 27 -3.50 -7.75 10.34
CA CYS A 27 -4.47 -7.12 9.42
C CYS A 27 -3.81 -6.16 8.43
N ILE A 28 -2.47 -6.10 8.39
CA ILE A 28 -1.69 -5.27 7.47
C ILE A 28 -1.09 -6.15 6.39
N CYS A 29 -1.36 -5.82 5.13
CA CYS A 29 -0.81 -6.50 3.96
C CYS A 29 0.28 -5.63 3.33
N CYS A 30 1.49 -6.15 3.29
CA CYS A 30 2.64 -5.49 2.69
C CYS A 30 3.49 -6.52 1.94
N ALA A 31 3.84 -6.23 0.68
CA ALA A 31 4.67 -7.13 -0.11
C ALA A 31 6.08 -7.27 0.46
N ASP A 32 6.59 -6.25 1.13
CA ASP A 32 7.92 -6.29 1.76
C ASP A 32 8.03 -7.33 2.89
N ASP A 33 6.92 -7.73 3.48
CA ASP A 33 6.90 -8.77 4.52
C ASP A 33 7.42 -10.11 3.99
N TYR A 34 7.29 -10.36 2.70
CA TYR A 34 7.83 -11.56 2.06
C TYR A 34 9.35 -11.66 2.15
N PHE A 35 10.02 -10.52 2.19
CA PHE A 35 11.49 -10.43 2.28
C PHE A 35 11.99 -10.24 3.69
N THR A 36 11.12 -10.24 4.68
CA THR A 36 11.48 -10.03 6.08
C THR A 36 11.38 -11.36 6.83
N ASP A 37 12.46 -11.76 7.52
CA ASP A 37 12.47 -12.98 8.33
C ASP A 37 11.80 -12.77 9.70
N GLU A 38 11.70 -13.86 10.49
CA GLU A 38 11.10 -13.84 11.83
C GLU A 38 11.85 -12.92 12.81
N GLN A 39 13.13 -12.65 12.55
CA GLN A 39 13.96 -11.75 13.36
C GLN A 39 13.87 -10.28 12.91
N GLY A 40 13.12 -9.99 11.83
CA GLY A 40 12.96 -8.65 11.30
C GLY A 40 14.04 -8.22 10.32
N ASN A 41 14.89 -9.15 9.85
CA ASN A 41 15.91 -8.85 8.85
C ASN A 41 15.28 -8.82 7.45
N TYR A 42 15.68 -7.84 6.64
CA TYR A 42 15.16 -7.63 5.30
C TYR A 42 16.16 -8.11 4.23
N TYR A 43 15.70 -9.02 3.37
CA TYR A 43 16.49 -9.61 2.29
C TYR A 43 15.77 -9.48 0.95
N PHE A 44 15.94 -8.34 0.29
CA PHE A 44 15.29 -8.08 -0.99
C PHE A 44 15.89 -8.91 -2.13
N ASP A 45 15.02 -9.56 -2.91
CA ASP A 45 15.38 -10.28 -4.13
C ASP A 45 14.38 -9.91 -5.23
N ALA A 46 14.86 -9.13 -6.20
CA ALA A 46 14.02 -8.64 -7.31
C ALA A 46 13.40 -9.77 -8.14
N SER A 47 14.05 -10.93 -8.24
CA SER A 47 13.52 -12.10 -8.97
C SER A 47 12.27 -12.70 -8.32
N LYS A 48 12.04 -12.41 -7.03
CA LYS A 48 10.91 -12.90 -6.25
C LYS A 48 9.82 -11.87 -6.01
N LEU A 49 9.91 -10.70 -6.65
CA LEU A 49 8.96 -9.61 -6.44
C LEU A 49 7.51 -10.02 -6.80
N GLY A 50 7.33 -10.78 -7.87
CA GLY A 50 6.02 -11.32 -8.25
C GLY A 50 5.43 -12.24 -7.19
N GLN A 51 6.27 -13.08 -6.56
CA GLN A 51 5.86 -13.95 -5.46
C GLN A 51 5.48 -13.15 -4.21
N ALA A 52 6.21 -12.07 -3.93
CA ALA A 52 5.92 -11.18 -2.82
C ALA A 52 4.57 -10.49 -2.98
N HIS A 53 4.25 -10.00 -4.16
CA HIS A 53 2.94 -9.41 -4.45
C HIS A 53 1.82 -10.44 -4.39
N LYS A 54 2.06 -11.64 -4.88
CA LYS A 54 1.09 -12.74 -4.79
C LYS A 54 0.80 -13.10 -3.34
N ALA A 55 1.82 -13.24 -2.50
CA ALA A 55 1.65 -13.53 -1.08
C ALA A 55 0.85 -12.42 -0.37
N CYS A 56 1.11 -11.15 -0.71
CA CYS A 56 0.36 -10.01 -0.18
C CYS A 56 -1.12 -10.09 -0.58
N GLN A 57 -1.42 -10.40 -1.84
CA GLN A 57 -2.78 -10.57 -2.33
C GLN A 57 -3.51 -11.74 -1.66
N GLU A 58 -2.84 -12.86 -1.46
CA GLU A 58 -3.39 -14.03 -0.77
C GLU A 58 -3.74 -13.71 0.69
N LYS A 59 -2.87 -13.01 1.40
CA LYS A 59 -3.15 -12.53 2.76
C LYS A 59 -4.36 -11.61 2.78
N TYR A 60 -4.42 -10.67 1.83
CA TYR A 60 -5.55 -9.75 1.70
C TYR A 60 -6.87 -10.49 1.49
N LEU A 61 -6.90 -11.46 0.57
CA LEU A 61 -8.12 -12.25 0.31
C LEU A 61 -8.56 -13.03 1.54
N SER A 62 -7.62 -13.61 2.28
CA SER A 62 -7.90 -14.29 3.54
C SER A 62 -8.56 -13.37 4.55
N LEU A 63 -8.07 -12.14 4.68
CA LEU A 63 -8.62 -11.15 5.61
C LEU A 63 -9.99 -10.61 5.16
N ILE A 64 -10.14 -10.31 3.87
CA ILE A 64 -11.37 -9.72 3.35
C ILE A 64 -12.55 -10.70 3.37
N ASP A 65 -12.28 -11.99 3.32
CA ASP A 65 -13.29 -13.05 3.42
C ASP A 65 -13.57 -13.45 4.88
N SER A 66 -12.78 -12.98 5.84
CA SER A 66 -12.97 -13.25 7.26
C SER A 66 -13.99 -12.27 7.85
N SER A 67 -15.07 -12.80 8.43
CA SER A 67 -16.10 -11.99 9.09
C SER A 67 -15.62 -11.31 10.39
N SER A 68 -14.50 -11.74 10.93
CA SER A 68 -13.94 -11.19 12.19
C SER A 68 -13.03 -9.98 11.98
N THR A 69 -12.70 -9.63 10.72
CA THR A 69 -11.80 -8.52 10.41
C THR A 69 -12.57 -7.28 9.95
N ASP A 70 -12.54 -6.22 10.74
CA ASP A 70 -13.23 -4.96 10.44
C ASP A 70 -12.38 -4.01 9.60
N THR A 71 -11.10 -3.91 9.90
CA THR A 71 -10.16 -3.02 9.24
C THR A 71 -9.02 -3.79 8.62
N ILE A 72 -8.85 -3.66 7.31
CA ILE A 72 -7.74 -4.23 6.56
C ILE A 72 -6.91 -3.07 6.02
N VAL A 73 -5.59 -3.16 6.14
CA VAL A 73 -4.67 -2.15 5.65
C VAL A 73 -3.79 -2.79 4.56
N VAL A 74 -3.67 -2.12 3.42
CA VAL A 74 -2.72 -2.46 2.37
C VAL A 74 -1.69 -1.33 2.30
N ALA A 75 -0.44 -1.63 2.60
CA ALA A 75 0.63 -0.65 2.75
C ALA A 75 1.80 -0.97 1.80
N ASN A 76 1.54 -0.90 0.51
CA ASN A 76 2.56 -1.04 -0.53
C ASN A 76 2.94 0.33 -1.11
N THR A 77 4.01 0.41 -1.90
CA THR A 77 4.39 1.65 -2.59
C THR A 77 3.25 2.16 -3.47
N SER A 78 2.63 1.31 -4.27
CA SER A 78 1.34 1.56 -4.98
C SER A 78 1.29 2.90 -5.70
N THR A 79 2.27 3.17 -6.57
CA THR A 79 2.38 4.46 -7.26
C THR A 79 1.49 4.55 -8.50
N LYS A 80 1.19 3.42 -9.12
CA LYS A 80 0.34 3.29 -10.32
C LYS A 80 -0.96 2.60 -9.98
N GLU A 81 -1.98 2.89 -10.76
CA GLU A 81 -3.28 2.22 -10.61
C GLU A 81 -3.18 0.70 -10.74
N SER A 82 -2.36 0.20 -11.66
CA SER A 82 -2.12 -1.24 -11.83
C SER A 82 -1.56 -1.91 -10.57
N ASP A 83 -0.90 -1.16 -9.69
CA ASP A 83 -0.32 -1.69 -8.46
C ASP A 83 -1.38 -1.99 -7.39
N TYR A 84 -2.50 -1.25 -7.38
CA TYR A 84 -3.51 -1.36 -6.33
C TYR A 84 -4.92 -1.69 -6.83
N LYS A 85 -5.13 -1.78 -8.13
CA LYS A 85 -6.45 -2.06 -8.72
C LYS A 85 -7.05 -3.36 -8.20
N PHE A 86 -6.26 -4.40 -8.02
CA PHE A 86 -6.71 -5.69 -7.47
C PHE A 86 -7.41 -5.51 -6.13
N TYR A 87 -6.82 -4.74 -5.21
CA TYR A 87 -7.36 -4.53 -3.86
C TYR A 87 -8.68 -3.76 -3.89
N LEU A 88 -8.78 -2.76 -4.76
CA LEU A 88 -10.00 -1.97 -4.93
C LEU A 88 -11.14 -2.82 -5.52
N ASP A 89 -10.84 -3.58 -6.57
CA ASP A 89 -11.85 -4.42 -7.24
C ASP A 89 -12.42 -5.48 -6.29
N GLU A 90 -11.57 -6.11 -5.49
CA GLU A 90 -11.99 -7.12 -4.52
C GLU A 90 -12.81 -6.52 -3.36
N ALA A 91 -12.48 -5.31 -2.93
CA ALA A 91 -13.27 -4.58 -1.93
C ALA A 91 -14.64 -4.18 -2.49
N GLU A 92 -14.69 -3.68 -3.70
CA GLU A 92 -15.92 -3.27 -4.37
C GLU A 92 -16.90 -4.44 -4.53
N LYS A 93 -16.40 -5.60 -4.97
CA LYS A 93 -17.22 -6.82 -5.09
C LYS A 93 -17.94 -7.20 -3.79
N ARG A 94 -17.37 -6.84 -2.65
CA ARG A 94 -17.89 -7.18 -1.31
C ARG A 94 -18.59 -6.02 -0.62
N GLY A 95 -18.73 -4.87 -1.29
CA GLY A 95 -19.35 -3.68 -0.72
C GLY A 95 -18.58 -3.10 0.47
N ILE A 96 -17.25 -3.27 0.50
CA ILE A 96 -16.38 -2.77 1.56
C ILE A 96 -16.00 -1.33 1.26
N MET A 97 -16.11 -0.45 2.27
CA MET A 97 -15.72 0.94 2.16
C MET A 97 -14.19 1.07 2.02
N VAL A 98 -13.75 1.87 1.05
CA VAL A 98 -12.32 2.08 0.78
C VAL A 98 -11.91 3.51 1.11
N PHE A 99 -10.84 3.64 1.89
CA PHE A 99 -10.14 4.90 2.11
C PHE A 99 -8.76 4.80 1.47
N SER A 100 -8.48 5.66 0.50
CA SER A 100 -7.17 5.73 -0.15
C SER A 100 -6.41 6.92 0.37
N LEU A 101 -5.26 6.67 0.98
CA LEU A 101 -4.43 7.69 1.62
C LEU A 101 -3.07 7.76 0.92
N VAL A 102 -2.62 8.97 0.63
CA VAL A 102 -1.29 9.24 0.10
C VAL A 102 -0.45 9.89 1.20
N LEU A 103 0.66 9.25 1.55
CA LEU A 103 1.61 9.80 2.51
C LEU A 103 2.68 10.61 1.78
N GLU A 104 2.85 11.84 2.19
CA GLU A 104 3.95 12.69 1.75
C GLU A 104 5.14 12.54 2.72
N ASN A 105 6.35 12.41 2.18
CA ASN A 105 7.57 12.31 3.00
C ASN A 105 8.05 13.70 3.47
N ARG A 106 7.25 14.38 4.25
CA ARG A 106 7.57 15.72 4.78
C ARG A 106 8.51 15.69 5.99
N HIS A 107 8.69 14.53 6.60
CA HIS A 107 9.56 14.33 7.75
C HIS A 107 10.96 13.85 7.37
N GLU A 108 11.28 13.81 6.07
CA GLU A 108 12.56 13.39 5.52
C GLU A 108 13.02 12.01 6.04
N GLY A 109 12.06 11.08 6.19
CA GLY A 109 12.33 9.72 6.61
C GLY A 109 13.32 9.02 5.69
N LYS A 110 14.25 8.28 6.28
CA LYS A 110 15.26 7.55 5.52
C LYS A 110 14.66 6.32 4.84
N ASN A 111 15.13 6.05 3.63
CA ASN A 111 14.81 4.86 2.88
C ASN A 111 15.57 3.66 3.46
N ILE A 112 14.91 2.89 4.33
CA ILE A 112 15.50 1.72 5.01
C ILE A 112 15.74 0.52 4.07
N HIS A 113 15.13 0.53 2.88
CA HIS A 113 15.29 -0.56 1.89
C HIS A 113 16.36 -0.24 0.84
N ASN A 114 17.11 0.85 0.98
CA ASN A 114 18.16 1.27 0.05
C ASN A 114 17.69 1.37 -1.42
N VAL A 115 16.46 1.82 -1.63
CA VAL A 115 15.92 2.06 -2.98
C VAL A 115 16.70 3.22 -3.63
N PRO A 116 17.21 3.08 -4.88
CA PRO A 116 17.93 4.14 -5.55
C PRO A 116 17.11 5.44 -5.68
N GLU A 117 17.76 6.58 -5.55
CA GLU A 117 17.09 7.91 -5.54
C GLU A 117 16.26 8.15 -6.80
N HIS A 118 16.79 7.76 -7.98
CA HIS A 118 16.05 7.91 -9.24
C HIS A 118 14.73 7.11 -9.28
N VAL A 119 14.67 5.98 -8.56
CA VAL A 119 13.45 5.18 -8.42
C VAL A 119 12.47 5.90 -7.50
N LEU A 120 12.94 6.49 -6.39
CA LEU A 120 12.11 7.28 -5.48
C LEU A 120 11.51 8.50 -6.19
N GLU A 121 12.28 9.22 -6.96
CA GLU A 121 11.81 10.38 -7.76
C GLU A 121 10.71 9.95 -8.75
N HIS A 122 10.89 8.82 -9.43
CA HIS A 122 9.90 8.28 -10.35
C HIS A 122 8.61 7.90 -9.62
N GLN A 123 8.71 7.29 -8.44
CA GLN A 123 7.57 6.96 -7.59
C GLN A 123 6.79 8.22 -7.18
N GLU A 124 7.50 9.27 -6.74
CA GLU A 124 6.88 10.55 -6.39
C GLU A 124 6.14 11.19 -7.56
N GLN A 125 6.76 11.22 -8.73
CA GLN A 125 6.14 11.77 -9.94
C GLN A 125 4.85 11.03 -10.31
N ASN A 126 4.84 9.71 -10.21
CA ASN A 126 3.65 8.89 -10.48
C ASN A 126 2.51 9.22 -9.51
N ILE A 127 2.80 9.36 -8.21
CA ILE A 127 1.81 9.69 -7.19
C ILE A 127 1.25 11.11 -7.44
N LYS A 128 2.10 12.09 -7.66
CA LYS A 128 1.71 13.48 -7.93
C LYS A 128 0.83 13.62 -9.17
N ARG A 129 1.18 12.90 -10.25
CA ARG A 129 0.41 12.92 -11.51
C ARG A 129 -1.02 12.41 -11.31
N LYS A 130 -1.22 11.37 -10.51
CA LYS A 130 -2.54 10.83 -10.19
C LYS A 130 -3.36 11.79 -9.32
N SER A 131 -2.76 12.36 -8.31
CA SER A 131 -3.42 13.33 -7.42
C SER A 131 -3.92 14.56 -8.18
N SER A 132 -3.12 15.09 -9.12
CA SER A 132 -3.52 16.21 -9.98
C SER A 132 -4.72 15.87 -10.87
N LYS A 133 -4.75 14.69 -11.47
CA LYS A 133 -5.88 14.24 -12.29
C LYS A 133 -7.16 14.09 -11.47
N SER A 134 -7.07 13.54 -10.26
CA SER A 134 -8.22 13.40 -9.37
C SER A 134 -8.80 14.76 -8.96
N CYS A 135 -7.94 15.73 -8.66
CA CYS A 135 -8.38 17.10 -8.36
C CYS A 135 -9.05 17.77 -9.55
N GLN A 136 -8.55 17.58 -10.77
CA GLN A 136 -9.17 18.10 -11.98
C GLN A 136 -10.55 17.50 -12.24
N MET A 137 -10.74 16.21 -12.00
CA MET A 137 -12.04 15.55 -12.14
C MET A 137 -13.08 16.09 -11.14
N LEU A 138 -12.66 16.39 -9.90
CA LEU A 138 -13.55 16.97 -8.89
C LEU A 138 -13.97 18.40 -9.23
N SER A 139 -13.14 19.18 -9.92
CA SER A 139 -13.48 20.54 -10.35
C SER A 139 -14.49 20.59 -11.51
N TYR A 140 -14.66 19.50 -12.26
CA TYR A 140 -15.66 19.40 -13.34
C TYR A 140 -17.03 18.84 -12.89
N SER A 141 -17.14 18.34 -11.67
CA SER A 141 -18.37 17.75 -11.12
C SER A 141 -19.18 18.75 -10.27
N VAL A 142 -18.77 20.01 -10.25
CA VAL A 142 -19.47 21.15 -9.68
C VAL A 142 -19.98 22.06 -10.78
#